data_51f62f0fe6b2df0bca83b819d74a9599
#
_entry.id   51f62f0fe6b2df0bca83b819d74a9599
#
_cell.length_a   1.000
_cell.length_b   1.000
_cell.length_c   1.000
_cell.angle_alpha   90.00
_cell.angle_beta   90.00
_cell.angle_gamma   90.00
#
_symmetry.space_group_name_H-M   'P 1'
#
loop_
_entity.id
_entity.type
_entity.pdbx_description
1 polymer ?
#
loop_
_entity_poly.entity_id
_entity_poly.type
_entity_poly.pdbx_seq_one_letter_code
_entity_poly.pdbx_strand_id
1 'polypeptide(L)'
;MRAIRIMPNLQVPDVDEAKSFYTGFLGLSTEEFNMGWVARYTSPDRGAIVQLVTKDATAAEDSVISVHTPDVEAAYREAQELGYEIVKPLATEEWGVRRFFVRAPDGNVINIAYHQD
;
A
#
# COMPACT_ATOMS: atom_id res chain seq x y z
N MET A 1 7.44 -7.76 13.33
CA MET A 1 6.16 -8.02 12.60
C MET A 1 6.39 -9.05 11.51
N ARG A 2 5.32 -9.56 10.93
CA ARG A 2 5.40 -10.48 9.81
C ARG A 2 4.70 -9.88 8.59
N ALA A 3 5.46 -9.64 7.53
CA ALA A 3 4.90 -9.20 6.25
C ALA A 3 4.35 -10.43 5.51
N ILE A 4 3.08 -10.39 5.13
CA ILE A 4 2.44 -11.49 4.39
C ILE A 4 2.21 -11.15 2.92
N ARG A 5 2.30 -9.88 2.56
CA ARG A 5 2.16 -9.42 1.18
C ARG A 5 2.81 -8.06 1.05
N ILE A 6 3.55 -7.84 -0.03
CA ILE A 6 4.18 -6.55 -0.33
C ILE A 6 3.79 -6.13 -1.74
N MET A 7 3.37 -4.88 -1.88
CA MET A 7 2.93 -4.33 -3.16
C MET A 7 3.63 -2.99 -3.41
N PRO A 8 4.25 -2.80 -4.59
CA PRO A 8 4.80 -1.50 -4.94
C PRO A 8 3.67 -0.51 -5.22
N ASN A 9 3.87 0.74 -4.81
CA ASN A 9 2.96 1.85 -5.07
C ASN A 9 3.59 2.74 -6.14
N LEU A 10 3.08 2.69 -7.36
CA LEU A 10 3.57 3.51 -8.45
C LEU A 10 2.69 4.75 -8.56
N GLN A 11 3.30 5.91 -8.47
CA GLN A 11 2.61 7.17 -8.62
C GLN A 11 2.36 7.45 -10.09
N VAL A 12 1.10 7.68 -10.45
CA VAL A 12 0.67 7.94 -11.82
C VAL A 12 -0.22 9.18 -11.85
N PRO A 13 -0.24 9.93 -12.97
CA PRO A 13 -1.13 11.09 -13.08
C PRO A 13 -2.61 10.72 -13.08
N ASP A 14 -2.95 9.56 -13.65
CA ASP A 14 -4.34 9.11 -13.81
C ASP A 14 -4.36 7.58 -13.88
N VAL A 15 -5.14 6.95 -12.99
CA VAL A 15 -5.21 5.48 -12.91
C VAL A 15 -5.79 4.88 -14.20
N ASP A 16 -6.89 5.45 -14.72
CA ASP A 16 -7.55 4.91 -15.90
C ASP A 16 -6.69 4.99 -17.15
N GLU A 17 -5.92 6.07 -17.31
CA GLU A 17 -5.00 6.22 -18.43
C GLU A 17 -3.80 5.29 -18.32
N ALA A 18 -3.31 5.05 -17.09
CA ALA A 18 -2.13 4.23 -16.85
C ALA A 18 -2.40 2.72 -16.92
N LYS A 19 -3.60 2.28 -16.50
CA LYS A 19 -3.86 0.87 -16.22
C LYS A 19 -3.69 -0.06 -17.42
N SER A 20 -3.92 0.39 -18.64
CA SER A 20 -3.85 -0.47 -19.81
C SER A 20 -2.46 -1.06 -20.05
N PHE A 21 -1.41 -0.32 -19.73
CA PHE A 21 -0.05 -0.82 -19.82
C PHE A 21 0.16 -2.01 -18.85
N TYR A 22 -0.28 -1.84 -17.62
CA TYR A 22 -0.07 -2.85 -16.57
C TYR A 22 -1.00 -4.04 -16.75
N THR A 23 -2.26 -3.82 -17.11
CA THR A 23 -3.22 -4.91 -17.27
C THR A 23 -3.03 -5.65 -18.60
N GLY A 24 -2.75 -4.93 -19.68
CA GLY A 24 -2.59 -5.50 -21.01
C GLY A 24 -1.19 -6.00 -21.27
N PHE A 25 -0.22 -5.09 -21.33
CA PHE A 25 1.14 -5.44 -21.70
C PHE A 25 1.83 -6.31 -20.64
N LEU A 26 1.71 -5.95 -19.36
CA LEU A 26 2.33 -6.72 -18.27
C LEU A 26 1.49 -7.91 -17.82
N GLY A 27 0.25 -8.01 -18.28
CA GLY A 27 -0.60 -9.15 -17.95
C GLY A 27 -1.16 -9.16 -16.54
N LEU A 28 -1.15 -8.01 -15.83
CA LEU A 28 -1.74 -7.90 -14.50
C LEU A 28 -3.24 -7.70 -14.64
N SER A 29 -3.93 -8.71 -15.15
CA SER A 29 -5.28 -8.60 -15.67
C SER A 29 -6.39 -8.64 -14.62
N THR A 30 -6.05 -8.96 -13.36
CA THR A 30 -7.03 -8.98 -12.27
C THR A 30 -7.02 -7.65 -11.53
N GLU A 31 -8.11 -6.89 -11.62
CA GLU A 31 -8.29 -5.67 -10.83
C GLU A 31 -8.86 -6.08 -9.47
N GLU A 32 -8.02 -6.06 -8.42
CA GLU A 32 -8.47 -6.45 -7.08
C GLU A 32 -9.38 -5.38 -6.47
N PHE A 33 -9.06 -4.11 -6.74
CA PHE A 33 -9.94 -2.99 -6.40
C PHE A 33 -9.55 -1.76 -7.21
N ASN A 34 -10.47 -0.81 -7.28
CA ASN A 34 -10.23 0.49 -7.91
C ASN A 34 -11.09 1.54 -7.19
N MET A 35 -10.44 2.47 -6.52
CA MET A 35 -11.09 3.55 -5.78
C MET A 35 -10.95 4.91 -6.49
N GLY A 36 -10.50 4.90 -7.74
CA GLY A 36 -10.26 6.10 -8.53
C GLY A 36 -8.88 6.72 -8.29
N TRP A 37 -8.50 6.94 -7.05
CA TRP A 37 -7.19 7.49 -6.70
C TRP A 37 -6.13 6.40 -6.44
N VAL A 38 -6.56 5.16 -6.23
CA VAL A 38 -5.70 3.99 -6.06
C VAL A 38 -6.39 2.76 -6.63
N ALA A 39 -5.62 1.90 -7.29
CA ALA A 39 -6.11 0.63 -7.82
C ALA A 39 -5.02 -0.42 -7.71
N ARG A 40 -5.41 -1.68 -7.50
CA ARG A 40 -4.47 -2.81 -7.41
C ARG A 40 -4.73 -3.80 -8.53
N TYR A 41 -3.67 -4.16 -9.23
CA TYR A 41 -3.71 -5.10 -10.35
C TYR A 41 -2.74 -6.25 -10.07
N THR A 42 -3.22 -7.46 -10.31
CA THR A 42 -2.44 -8.68 -10.08
C THR A 42 -2.48 -9.59 -11.30
N SER A 43 -1.44 -10.42 -11.45
CA SER A 43 -1.46 -11.50 -12.43
C SER A 43 -2.50 -12.55 -12.01
N PRO A 44 -3.01 -13.37 -12.96
CA PRO A 44 -4.01 -14.41 -12.64
C PRO A 44 -3.55 -15.38 -11.57
N ASP A 45 -2.24 -15.68 -11.49
CA ASP A 45 -1.66 -16.57 -10.48
C ASP A 45 -1.31 -15.84 -9.19
N ARG A 46 -1.54 -14.52 -9.13
CA ARG A 46 -1.25 -13.64 -7.98
C ARG A 46 0.23 -13.53 -7.62
N GLY A 47 1.14 -13.96 -8.50
CA GLY A 47 2.57 -13.86 -8.28
C GLY A 47 3.13 -12.46 -8.50
N ALA A 48 2.45 -11.62 -9.28
CA ALA A 48 2.88 -10.27 -9.59
C ALA A 48 1.78 -9.27 -9.21
N ILE A 49 2.17 -8.17 -8.58
CA ILE A 49 1.23 -7.19 -8.04
C ILE A 49 1.79 -5.78 -8.25
N VAL A 50 0.91 -4.83 -8.57
CA VAL A 50 1.23 -3.41 -8.54
C VAL A 50 0.02 -2.62 -8.05
N GLN A 51 0.28 -1.53 -7.33
CA GLN A 51 -0.74 -0.53 -7.03
C GLN A 51 -0.40 0.75 -7.78
N LEU A 52 -1.40 1.32 -8.45
CA LEU A 52 -1.29 2.62 -9.12
C LEU A 52 -1.96 3.65 -8.23
N VAL A 53 -1.26 4.73 -7.91
CA VAL A 53 -1.72 5.75 -6.95
C VAL A 53 -1.55 7.13 -7.56
N THR A 54 -2.58 7.96 -7.54
CA THR A 54 -2.43 9.36 -7.94
C THR A 54 -1.85 10.17 -6.79
N LYS A 55 -2.53 10.16 -5.65
CA LYS A 55 -2.09 10.77 -4.41
C LYS A 55 -2.95 10.28 -3.26
N ASP A 56 -2.33 9.96 -2.13
CA ASP A 56 -3.05 9.63 -0.91
C ASP A 56 -3.35 10.90 -0.13
N ALA A 57 -4.58 11.41 -0.23
CA ALA A 57 -4.98 12.65 0.41
C ALA A 57 -5.03 12.56 1.95
N THR A 58 -5.00 11.34 2.50
CA THR A 58 -5.07 11.13 3.95
C THR A 58 -3.70 11.04 4.62
N ALA A 59 -2.62 11.20 3.86
CA ALA A 59 -1.27 11.10 4.37
C ALA A 59 -0.43 12.31 3.92
N ALA A 60 0.51 12.76 4.77
CA ALA A 60 1.39 13.87 4.46
C ALA A 60 2.40 13.51 3.35
N GLU A 61 2.79 12.24 3.27
CA GLU A 61 3.69 11.70 2.25
C GLU A 61 3.11 10.39 1.74
N ASP A 62 3.26 10.14 0.43
CA ASP A 62 2.87 8.87 -0.17
C ASP A 62 3.90 7.78 0.18
N SER A 63 3.41 6.55 0.37
CA SER A 63 4.28 5.40 0.62
C SER A 63 4.78 4.79 -0.69
N VAL A 64 6.00 4.23 -0.66
CA VAL A 64 6.59 3.58 -1.84
C VAL A 64 6.15 2.13 -1.99
N ILE A 65 5.88 1.46 -0.87
CA ILE A 65 5.29 0.11 -0.86
C ILE A 65 4.23 0.04 0.22
N SER A 66 3.29 -0.88 0.02
CA SER A 66 2.32 -1.28 1.04
C SER A 66 2.64 -2.69 1.50
N VAL A 67 2.66 -2.90 2.81
CA VAL A 67 2.97 -4.19 3.42
C VAL A 67 1.77 -4.63 4.25
N HIS A 68 1.20 -5.79 3.93
CA HIS A 68 0.12 -6.36 4.72
C HIS A 68 0.70 -7.22 5.85
N THR A 69 0.12 -7.07 7.04
CA THR A 69 0.48 -7.86 8.23
C THR A 69 -0.79 -8.28 8.96
N PRO A 70 -0.81 -9.47 9.58
CA PRO A 70 -2.00 -9.91 10.33
C PRO A 70 -2.21 -9.17 11.64
N ASP A 71 -1.17 -8.52 12.19
CA ASP A 71 -1.28 -7.79 13.47
C ASP A 71 -0.64 -6.41 13.33
N VAL A 72 -1.42 -5.46 12.82
CA VAL A 72 -0.95 -4.07 12.61
C VAL A 72 -0.75 -3.35 13.93
N GLU A 73 -1.50 -3.69 14.98
CA GLU A 73 -1.34 -3.07 16.30
C GLU A 73 0.04 -3.39 16.88
N ALA A 74 0.44 -4.67 16.83
CA ALA A 74 1.75 -5.09 17.31
C ALA A 74 2.86 -4.48 16.48
N ALA A 75 2.68 -4.40 15.17
CA ALA A 75 3.65 -3.76 14.26
C ALA A 75 3.84 -2.28 14.61
N TYR A 76 2.76 -1.58 14.92
CA TYR A 76 2.81 -0.17 15.30
C TYR A 76 3.59 0.03 16.60
N ARG A 77 3.29 -0.77 17.62
CA ARG A 77 4.03 -0.72 18.89
C ARG A 77 5.51 -1.01 18.70
N GLU A 78 5.84 -2.03 17.90
CA GLU A 78 7.23 -2.39 17.62
C GLU A 78 7.98 -1.25 16.93
N ALA A 79 7.36 -0.61 15.94
CA ALA A 79 7.97 0.53 15.25
C ALA A 79 8.26 1.68 16.22
N GLN A 80 7.34 1.97 17.14
CA GLN A 80 7.53 2.99 18.15
C GLN A 80 8.64 2.64 19.14
N GLU A 81 8.68 1.39 19.58
CA GLU A 81 9.72 0.89 20.49
C GLU A 81 11.11 0.96 19.86
N LEU A 82 11.21 0.69 18.56
CA LEU A 82 12.46 0.76 17.82
C LEU A 82 12.86 2.20 17.45
N GLY A 83 11.99 3.18 17.73
CA GLY A 83 12.28 4.59 17.48
C GLY A 83 12.14 5.01 16.02
N TYR A 84 11.44 4.26 15.20
CA TYR A 84 11.22 4.67 13.81
C TYR A 84 10.22 5.83 13.74
N GLU A 85 10.43 6.72 12.78
CA GLU A 85 9.55 7.88 12.58
C GLU A 85 8.17 7.40 12.08
N ILE A 86 7.12 7.77 12.80
CA ILE A 86 5.74 7.52 12.36
C ILE A 86 5.31 8.69 11.49
N VAL A 87 5.18 8.44 10.19
CA VAL A 87 4.78 9.47 9.21
C VAL A 87 3.28 9.69 9.23
N LYS A 88 2.52 8.60 9.40
CA LYS A 88 1.06 8.64 9.55
C LYS A 88 0.69 7.75 10.74
N PRO A 89 0.04 8.29 11.78
CA PRO A 89 -0.37 7.48 12.93
C PRO A 89 -1.36 6.38 12.55
N LEU A 90 -1.37 5.31 13.34
CA LEU A 90 -2.29 4.19 13.16
C LEU A 90 -3.73 4.67 13.22
N ALA A 91 -4.50 4.35 12.18
CA ALA A 91 -5.90 4.73 12.07
C ALA A 91 -6.65 3.73 11.19
N THR A 92 -7.95 3.65 11.40
CA THR A 92 -8.84 2.91 10.49
C THR A 92 -9.38 3.89 9.46
N GLU A 93 -9.13 3.62 8.18
CA GLU A 93 -9.59 4.45 7.09
C GLU A 93 -11.08 4.18 6.78
N GLU A 94 -11.71 5.11 6.07
CA GLU A 94 -13.14 4.98 5.72
C GLU A 94 -13.45 3.72 4.91
N TRP A 95 -12.48 3.25 4.12
CA TRP A 95 -12.63 2.03 3.32
C TRP A 95 -12.28 0.75 4.08
N GLY A 96 -12.14 0.81 5.41
CA GLY A 96 -12.03 -0.37 6.27
C GLY A 96 -10.62 -0.88 6.50
N VAL A 97 -9.60 -0.26 5.91
CA VAL A 97 -8.21 -0.65 6.12
C VAL A 97 -7.69 0.03 7.39
N ARG A 98 -7.03 -0.75 8.26
CA ARG A 98 -6.33 -0.19 9.41
C ARG A 98 -4.85 -0.14 9.10
N ARG A 99 -4.23 1.04 9.21
CA ARG A 99 -2.86 1.24 8.71
C ARG A 99 -2.13 2.37 9.42
N PHE A 100 -0.80 2.35 9.29
CA PHE A 100 0.08 3.46 9.64
C PHE A 100 1.20 3.53 8.62
N PHE A 101 1.84 4.71 8.53
CA PHE A 101 3.01 4.88 7.69
C PHE A 101 4.23 5.09 8.58
N VAL A 102 5.31 4.39 8.26
CA VAL A 102 6.58 4.47 8.98
C VAL A 102 7.69 4.82 7.99
N ARG A 103 8.66 5.62 8.43
CA ARG A 103 9.85 5.90 7.63
C ARG A 103 10.93 4.88 7.97
N ALA A 104 11.40 4.14 6.98
CA ALA A 104 12.52 3.25 7.14
C ALA A 104 13.81 4.06 7.33
N PRO A 105 14.87 3.46 7.94
CA PRO A 105 16.15 4.17 8.11
C PRO A 105 16.77 4.68 6.82
N ASP A 106 16.44 4.09 5.67
CA ASP A 106 16.90 4.53 4.35
C ASP A 106 16.12 5.72 3.80
N GLY A 107 15.09 6.20 4.51
CA GLY A 107 14.27 7.34 4.11
C GLY A 107 12.97 6.98 3.41
N ASN A 108 12.75 5.73 3.02
CA ASN A 108 11.52 5.33 2.34
C ASN A 108 10.34 5.29 3.31
N VAL A 109 9.20 5.76 2.83
CA VAL A 109 7.94 5.69 3.58
C VAL A 109 7.21 4.40 3.23
N ILE A 110 6.86 3.62 4.25
CA ILE A 110 6.25 2.30 4.11
C ILE A 110 4.86 2.34 4.74
N ASN A 111 3.86 1.88 3.98
CA ASN A 111 2.51 1.70 4.48
C ASN A 111 2.39 0.29 5.09
N ILE A 112 2.10 0.21 6.39
CA ILE A 112 1.85 -1.06 7.08
C ILE A 112 0.35 -1.16 7.32
N ALA A 113 -0.28 -2.20 6.78
CA ALA A 113 -1.73 -2.27 6.74
C ALA A 113 -2.25 -3.66 7.10
N TYR A 114 -3.45 -3.67 7.69
CA TYR A 114 -4.26 -4.87 7.88
C TYR A 114 -5.55 -4.69 7.08
N HIS A 115 -5.85 -5.67 6.23
CA HIS A 115 -7.11 -5.75 5.50
C HIS A 115 -7.98 -6.81 6.15
N GLN A 116 -9.17 -6.40 6.56
CA GLN A 116 -10.18 -7.31 7.03
C GLN A 116 -11.02 -7.73 5.83
N ASP A 117 -10.99 -9.01 5.52
CA ASP A 117 -11.78 -9.58 4.43
C ASP A 117 -13.22 -9.82 4.87
#